data_b3ad33d72e2c190a83254d8c93b18ecc
#
_entry.id   b3ad33d72e2c190a83254d8c93b18ecc
#
_cell.length_a   1.000
_cell.length_b   1.000
_cell.length_c   1.000
_cell.angle_alpha   90.00
_cell.angle_beta   90.00
_cell.angle_gamma   90.00
#
_symmetry.space_group_name_H-M   'P 1'
#
loop_
_entity.id
_entity.type
_entity.pdbx_description
1 polymer ?
#
loop_
_entity_poly.entity_id
_entity_poly.type
_entity_poly.pdbx_seq_one_letter_code
_entity_poly.pdbx_strand_id
1 'polypeptide(L)'
;MAQTISPRHRQPGRSTEAARRAAPPLSVRRADLWRELSRQRAVLLASANLSLAAESAAELYADPADQASTDLEHDVAMQVKVRTFERLRHIERALQLMRTKDYGQCRHCHKDIPYERLKVQ
;
A
#
# COMPACT_ATOMS: atom_id res chain seq x y z
N MET A 1 70.56 -3.80 13.42
CA MET A 1 69.77 -3.23 12.32
C MET A 1 68.28 -3.49 12.60
N ALA A 2 67.60 -2.51 13.17
CA ALA A 2 66.19 -2.61 13.51
C ALA A 2 65.34 -1.95 12.42
N GLN A 3 64.49 -2.74 11.76
CA GLN A 3 63.56 -2.21 10.76
C GLN A 3 62.28 -1.74 11.46
N THR A 4 62.04 -0.45 11.41
CA THR A 4 60.85 0.22 11.92
C THR A 4 59.69 -0.03 10.97
N ILE A 5 58.67 -0.81 11.38
CA ILE A 5 57.44 -1.02 10.62
C ILE A 5 56.48 0.14 10.94
N SER A 6 56.26 1.04 9.97
CA SER A 6 55.27 2.08 10.07
C SER A 6 53.83 1.50 10.07
N PRO A 7 52.95 1.94 10.96
CA PRO A 7 51.55 1.52 10.93
C PRO A 7 50.84 2.22 9.75
N ARG A 8 50.30 1.41 8.85
CA ARG A 8 49.43 1.90 7.78
C ARG A 8 48.13 2.49 8.40
N HIS A 9 48.04 3.80 8.24
CA HIS A 9 46.85 4.55 8.60
C HIS A 9 45.66 4.05 7.74
N ARG A 10 44.75 3.26 8.33
CA ARG A 10 43.48 2.89 7.72
C ARG A 10 42.62 4.16 7.65
N GLN A 11 42.46 4.70 6.48
CA GLN A 11 41.46 5.73 6.22
C GLN A 11 40.07 5.14 6.46
N PRO A 12 39.21 5.74 7.31
CA PRO A 12 37.82 5.31 7.45
C PRO A 12 37.09 5.60 6.14
N GLY A 13 36.48 4.54 5.60
CA GLY A 13 35.92 4.45 4.27
C GLY A 13 34.93 5.57 3.90
N ARG A 14 35.10 6.05 2.70
CA ARG A 14 34.21 6.92 1.91
C ARG A 14 32.84 6.28 1.60
N SER A 15 32.49 5.14 2.21
CA SER A 15 31.31 4.33 1.86
C SER A 15 30.02 4.74 2.57
N THR A 16 30.08 5.62 3.58
CA THR A 16 28.89 5.99 4.36
C THR A 16 28.19 7.25 3.89
N GLU A 17 28.83 8.02 3.03
CA GLU A 17 28.29 9.31 2.56
C GLU A 17 27.36 9.17 1.35
N ALA A 18 27.56 8.14 0.53
CA ALA A 18 26.64 7.82 -0.57
C ALA A 18 25.31 7.21 -0.09
N ALA A 19 25.29 6.53 1.06
CA ALA A 19 24.07 5.96 1.66
C ALA A 19 23.21 7.01 2.39
N ARG A 20 23.77 8.19 2.67
CA ARG A 20 23.05 9.36 3.20
C ARG A 20 22.49 10.28 2.11
N ARG A 21 22.37 9.82 0.88
CA ARG A 21 21.48 10.50 -0.08
C ARG A 21 20.06 10.36 0.43
N ALA A 22 19.80 11.31 1.24
CA ALA A 22 18.67 11.69 2.00
C ALA A 22 17.37 11.02 1.50
N ALA A 23 16.96 9.99 2.21
CA ALA A 23 15.55 9.64 2.22
C ALA A 23 14.74 10.94 2.47
N PRO A 24 13.73 11.25 1.66
CA PRO A 24 12.98 12.49 1.80
C PRO A 24 12.46 12.66 3.23
N PRO A 25 12.31 13.88 3.75
CA PRO A 25 11.85 14.12 5.10
C PRO A 25 10.51 13.43 5.36
N LEU A 26 10.25 13.02 6.59
CA LEU A 26 9.05 12.25 6.99
C LEU A 26 7.74 12.91 6.53
N SER A 27 7.68 14.25 6.51
CA SER A 27 6.54 15.00 6.01
C SER A 27 6.26 14.76 4.53
N VAL A 28 7.29 14.73 3.70
CA VAL A 28 7.17 14.47 2.24
C VAL A 28 6.75 13.03 2.00
N ARG A 29 7.36 12.09 2.70
CA ARG A 29 7.01 10.66 2.61
C ARG A 29 5.56 10.40 3.01
N ARG A 30 5.10 11.06 4.06
CA ARG A 30 3.71 10.97 4.51
C ARG A 30 2.74 11.54 3.48
N ALA A 31 3.07 12.68 2.87
CA ALA A 31 2.27 13.27 1.80
C ALA A 31 2.21 12.39 0.55
N ASP A 32 3.30 11.72 0.20
CA ASP A 32 3.34 10.77 -0.92
C ASP A 32 2.46 9.54 -0.66
N LEU A 33 2.54 8.96 0.52
CA LEU A 33 1.68 7.84 0.92
C LEU A 33 0.21 8.25 0.96
N TRP A 34 -0.11 9.44 1.47
CA TRP A 34 -1.47 9.97 1.46
C TRP A 34 -2.03 10.09 0.04
N ARG A 35 -1.25 10.67 -0.88
CA ARG A 35 -1.65 10.81 -2.29
C ARG A 35 -1.88 9.46 -2.95
N GLU A 36 -0.99 8.50 -2.73
CA GLU A 36 -1.11 7.16 -3.29
C GLU A 36 -2.33 6.42 -2.74
N LEU A 37 -2.56 6.43 -1.43
CA LEU A 37 -3.74 5.82 -0.81
C LEU A 37 -5.05 6.48 -1.28
N SER A 38 -5.06 7.81 -1.41
CA SER A 38 -6.21 8.54 -1.92
C SER A 38 -6.52 8.21 -3.37
N ARG A 39 -5.49 8.03 -4.20
CA ARG A 39 -5.63 7.57 -5.58
C ARG A 39 -6.20 6.15 -5.65
N GLN A 40 -5.65 5.23 -4.87
CA GLN A 40 -6.15 3.84 -4.81
C GLN A 40 -7.60 3.79 -4.34
N ARG A 41 -7.97 4.59 -3.33
CA ARG A 41 -9.35 4.73 -2.88
C ARG A 41 -10.29 5.15 -4.01
N ALA A 42 -9.91 6.18 -4.76
CA ALA A 42 -10.72 6.68 -5.88
C ALA A 42 -10.91 5.61 -6.97
N VAL A 43 -9.85 4.88 -7.32
CA VAL A 43 -9.92 3.78 -8.32
C VAL A 43 -10.85 2.66 -7.83
N LEU A 44 -10.75 2.24 -6.57
CA LEU A 44 -11.59 1.18 -6.03
C LEU A 44 -13.07 1.59 -5.96
N LEU A 45 -13.36 2.84 -5.60
CA LEU A 45 -14.72 3.36 -5.59
C LEU A 45 -15.32 3.41 -7.00
N ALA A 46 -14.54 3.87 -7.99
CA ALA A 46 -14.99 3.89 -9.38
C ALA A 46 -15.27 2.46 -9.90
N SER A 47 -14.39 1.50 -9.60
CA SER A 47 -14.58 0.09 -9.94
C SER A 47 -15.83 -0.50 -9.28
N ALA A 48 -16.06 -0.22 -8.00
CA ALA A 48 -17.25 -0.69 -7.29
C ALA A 48 -18.56 -0.09 -7.89
N ASN A 49 -18.57 1.19 -8.24
CA ASN A 49 -19.73 1.83 -8.85
C ASN A 49 -20.03 1.26 -10.24
N LEU A 50 -19.00 0.99 -11.05
CA LEU A 50 -19.16 0.35 -12.36
C LEU A 50 -19.74 -1.06 -12.24
N SER A 51 -19.28 -1.84 -11.25
CA SER A 51 -19.78 -3.18 -10.97
C SER A 51 -21.27 -3.17 -10.59
N LEU A 52 -21.67 -2.25 -9.70
CA LEU A 52 -23.08 -2.10 -9.30
C LEU A 52 -23.97 -1.69 -10.49
N ALA A 53 -23.50 -0.78 -11.34
CA ALA A 53 -24.24 -0.34 -12.53
C ALA A 53 -24.41 -1.49 -13.55
N ALA A 54 -23.38 -2.30 -13.76
CA ALA A 54 -23.40 -3.45 -14.64
C ALA A 54 -24.39 -4.54 -14.16
N GLU A 55 -24.46 -4.77 -12.86
CA GLU A 55 -25.42 -5.73 -12.26
C GLU A 55 -26.85 -5.27 -12.41
N SER A 56 -27.15 -4.01 -12.13
CA SER A 56 -28.49 -3.45 -12.34
C SER A 56 -28.93 -3.53 -13.78
N ALA A 57 -28.01 -3.38 -14.75
CA ALA A 57 -28.31 -3.55 -16.16
C ALA A 57 -28.55 -5.04 -16.53
N ALA A 58 -27.76 -5.97 -15.97
CA ALA A 58 -27.90 -7.40 -16.23
C ALA A 58 -29.23 -7.95 -15.71
N GLU A 59 -29.70 -7.50 -14.54
CA GLU A 59 -30.99 -7.89 -13.98
C GLU A 59 -32.18 -7.50 -14.88
N LEU A 60 -32.06 -6.42 -15.63
CA LEU A 60 -33.08 -5.96 -16.54
C LEU A 60 -33.20 -6.80 -17.82
N TYR A 61 -32.16 -7.53 -18.19
CA TYR A 61 -32.05 -8.29 -19.44
C TYR A 61 -31.80 -9.79 -19.23
N ALA A 62 -32.00 -10.34 -18.02
CA ALA A 62 -31.74 -11.74 -17.70
C ALA A 62 -32.70 -12.67 -18.45
N ASP A 63 -32.15 -13.56 -19.29
CA ASP A 63 -32.87 -14.66 -19.93
C ASP A 63 -32.89 -15.88 -18.96
N PRO A 64 -34.05 -16.51 -18.69
CA PRO A 64 -34.14 -17.66 -17.76
C PRO A 64 -33.36 -18.91 -18.18
N ALA A 65 -32.92 -18.98 -19.45
CA ALA A 65 -32.26 -20.20 -19.98
C ALA A 65 -30.77 -20.31 -19.60
N ASP A 66 -30.13 -19.24 -19.12
CA ASP A 66 -28.68 -19.18 -18.86
C ASP A 66 -28.28 -19.38 -17.36
N GLN A 67 -29.22 -19.81 -16.50
CA GLN A 67 -29.04 -19.78 -15.05
C GLN A 67 -27.94 -20.72 -14.50
N ALA A 68 -27.63 -21.82 -15.14
CA ALA A 68 -26.66 -22.80 -14.61
C ALA A 68 -25.17 -22.38 -14.76
N SER A 69 -24.86 -21.57 -15.77
CA SER A 69 -23.51 -20.98 -15.97
C SER A 69 -23.30 -19.74 -15.11
N THR A 70 -24.38 -19.09 -14.71
CA THR A 70 -24.41 -17.83 -14.00
C THR A 70 -24.01 -17.96 -12.52
N ASP A 71 -24.24 -19.11 -11.88
CA ASP A 71 -24.01 -19.28 -10.44
C ASP A 71 -22.52 -19.23 -10.08
N LEU A 72 -21.66 -19.87 -10.88
CA LEU A 72 -20.20 -19.84 -10.65
C LEU A 72 -19.60 -18.45 -10.93
N GLU A 73 -20.06 -17.80 -11.99
CA GLU A 73 -19.64 -16.43 -12.31
C GLU A 73 -20.10 -15.44 -11.23
N HIS A 74 -21.28 -15.63 -10.70
CA HIS A 74 -21.82 -14.83 -9.60
C HIS A 74 -20.99 -14.99 -8.32
N ASP A 75 -20.62 -16.23 -7.95
CA ASP A 75 -19.78 -16.50 -6.79
C ASP A 75 -18.40 -15.84 -6.90
N VAL A 76 -17.77 -15.92 -8.07
CA VAL A 76 -16.49 -15.26 -8.33
C VAL A 76 -16.63 -13.74 -8.25
N ALA A 77 -17.66 -13.17 -8.87
CA ALA A 77 -17.94 -11.74 -8.80
C ALA A 77 -18.15 -11.25 -7.36
N MET A 78 -18.89 -12.03 -6.57
CA MET A 78 -19.12 -11.72 -5.16
C MET A 78 -17.82 -11.74 -4.35
N GLN A 79 -16.95 -12.74 -4.56
CA GLN A 79 -15.63 -12.79 -3.91
C GLN A 79 -14.75 -11.59 -4.27
N VAL A 80 -14.75 -11.16 -5.54
CA VAL A 80 -14.02 -9.98 -5.98
C VAL A 80 -14.54 -8.73 -5.28
N LYS A 81 -15.87 -8.59 -5.15
CA LYS A 81 -16.48 -7.47 -4.41
C LYS A 81 -16.05 -7.45 -2.95
N VAL A 82 -16.15 -8.58 -2.25
CA VAL A 82 -15.74 -8.67 -0.85
C VAL A 82 -14.29 -8.20 -0.67
N ARG A 83 -13.38 -8.69 -1.50
CA ARG A 83 -11.96 -8.27 -1.47
C ARG A 83 -11.78 -6.77 -1.75
N THR A 84 -12.56 -6.23 -2.68
CA THR A 84 -12.52 -4.79 -3.02
C THR A 84 -12.97 -3.94 -1.83
N PHE A 85 -14.06 -4.31 -1.17
CA PHE A 85 -14.55 -3.62 0.02
C PHE A 85 -13.60 -3.74 1.21
N GLU A 86 -13.02 -4.91 1.44
CA GLU A 86 -12.01 -5.09 2.49
C GLU A 86 -10.80 -4.19 2.25
N ARG A 87 -10.29 -4.14 1.02
CA ARG A 87 -9.18 -3.27 0.65
C ARG A 87 -9.54 -1.80 0.84
N LEU A 88 -10.74 -1.39 0.45
CA LEU A 88 -11.23 -0.03 0.65
C LEU A 88 -11.26 0.34 2.14
N ARG A 89 -11.78 -0.53 3.00
CA ARG A 89 -11.80 -0.33 4.46
C ARG A 89 -10.39 -0.19 5.04
N HIS A 90 -9.43 -0.98 4.56
CA HIS A 90 -8.03 -0.87 4.99
C HIS A 90 -7.41 0.48 4.60
N ILE A 91 -7.67 0.95 3.37
CA ILE A 91 -7.20 2.25 2.91
C ILE A 91 -7.82 3.38 3.72
N GLU A 92 -9.14 3.35 3.94
CA GLU A 92 -9.83 4.35 4.75
C GLU A 92 -9.30 4.44 6.17
N ARG A 93 -9.05 3.27 6.79
CA ARG A 93 -8.44 3.21 8.12
C ARG A 93 -7.03 3.78 8.13
N ALA A 94 -6.21 3.49 7.12
CA ALA A 94 -4.86 4.05 6.98
C ALA A 94 -4.91 5.58 6.83
N LEU A 95 -5.79 6.11 5.98
CA LEU A 95 -5.99 7.54 5.80
C LEU A 95 -6.46 8.22 7.12
N GLN A 96 -7.32 7.57 7.88
CA GLN A 96 -7.76 8.06 9.17
C GLN A 96 -6.61 8.10 10.19
N LEU A 97 -5.80 7.04 10.28
CA LEU A 97 -4.61 7.00 11.14
C LEU A 97 -3.58 8.08 10.76
N MET A 98 -3.47 8.40 9.47
CA MET A 98 -2.62 9.51 9.03
C MET A 98 -3.07 10.87 9.55
N ARG A 99 -4.37 11.07 9.81
CA ARG A 99 -4.89 12.31 10.40
C ARG A 99 -4.54 12.41 11.89
N THR A 100 -4.51 11.30 12.61
CA THR A 100 -4.26 11.23 14.05
C THR A 100 -2.78 11.16 14.44
N LYS A 101 -1.84 11.24 13.52
CA LYS A 101 -0.39 11.06 13.71
C LYS A 101 0.08 9.66 14.13
N ASP A 102 -0.82 8.72 14.32
CA ASP A 102 -0.52 7.34 14.75
C ASP A 102 -0.08 6.44 13.59
N TYR A 103 -0.14 6.95 12.37
CA TYR A 103 0.29 6.22 11.19
C TYR A 103 1.81 6.08 11.16
N GLY A 104 2.25 4.84 10.92
CA GLY A 104 3.68 4.52 10.83
C GLY A 104 4.26 3.95 12.11
N GLN A 105 3.49 3.85 13.19
CA GLN A 105 3.91 3.19 14.42
C GLN A 105 3.36 1.78 14.52
N CYS A 106 4.19 0.86 14.97
CA CYS A 106 3.78 -0.50 15.23
C CYS A 106 2.88 -0.57 16.47
N ARG A 107 1.70 -1.16 16.36
CA ARG A 107 0.74 -1.29 17.48
C ARG A 107 1.27 -2.16 18.62
N HIS A 108 2.21 -3.05 18.34
CA HIS A 108 2.73 -4.00 19.33
C HIS A 108 3.94 -3.45 20.10
N CYS A 109 4.88 -2.84 19.40
CA CYS A 109 6.13 -2.36 20.02
C CYS A 109 6.30 -0.83 20.00
N HIS A 110 5.33 -0.08 19.46
CA HIS A 110 5.30 1.38 19.34
C HIS A 110 6.51 2.01 18.64
N LYS A 111 7.32 1.20 17.95
CA LYS A 111 8.45 1.67 17.14
C LYS A 111 7.97 2.11 15.77
N ASP A 112 8.69 3.06 15.18
CA ASP A 112 8.42 3.52 13.83
C ASP A 112 8.66 2.42 12.81
N ILE A 113 7.69 2.24 11.90
CA ILE A 113 7.79 1.30 10.78
C ILE A 113 8.58 1.97 9.66
N PRO A 114 9.63 1.30 9.12
CA PRO A 114 10.40 1.86 8.01
C PRO A 114 9.50 2.23 6.81
N TYR A 115 9.80 3.36 6.16
CA TYR A 115 9.03 3.86 5.03
C TYR A 115 8.89 2.84 3.90
N GLU A 116 9.97 2.12 3.57
CA GLU A 116 9.96 1.11 2.52
C GLU A 116 8.93 -0.02 2.80
N ARG A 117 8.74 -0.35 4.07
CA ARG A 117 7.72 -1.32 4.48
C ARG A 117 6.31 -0.76 4.40
N LEU A 118 6.12 0.52 4.74
CA LEU A 118 4.82 1.18 4.62
C LEU A 118 4.38 1.34 3.16
N LYS A 119 5.32 1.45 2.22
CA LYS A 119 5.05 1.62 0.80
C LYS A 119 4.54 0.33 0.13
N VAL A 120 4.86 -0.85 0.66
CA VAL A 120 4.54 -2.16 0.03
C VAL A 120 3.26 -2.77 0.59
N GLN A 121 2.71 -2.24 1.65
CA GLN A 121 1.44 -2.66 2.26
C GLN A 121 0.29 -1.78 1.78
#